data_d30ea33075628839f9914be503fe3896
#
_entry.id   d30ea33075628839f9914be503fe3896
#
_cell.length_a   1.000
_cell.length_b   1.000
_cell.length_c   1.000
_cell.angle_alpha   90.00
_cell.angle_beta   90.00
_cell.angle_gamma   90.00
#
_symmetry.space_group_name_H-M   'P 1'
#
loop_
_entity.id
_entity.type
_entity.pdbx_description
1 polymer ?
#
loop_
_entity_poly.entity_id
_entity_poly.type
_entity_poly.pdbx_seq_one_letter_code
_entity_poly.pdbx_strand_id
1 'polypeptide(L)'
;MYRSISEKIASYGKLAIPLLEEAWLDASEPGDVKRIEHLIDNIRFDDLYFELKNWKEFHSDDLIKAFLLMTTFRFPDLDVERYKLLSDRLRQNIWLEINEDLTALEKVKVLNHIFYEVYKFRGRLPQQLNLNDYFLNTLIDTKKGSAIALGILYAGLAQSIDIPIFGVDLHHHFALAYMDDTIDRKRPEDYSEDEVLFYIAVVNQGSVFTKTEIKHYLKQLEIKEKPNFFLPASNTSVINKLIAQVADAYMKEGKEDKARLLERLSAALD
;
A
#
# COMPACT_ATOMS: atom_id res chain seq x y z
N MET A 1 -20.40 14.02 32.22
CA MET A 1 -19.08 13.87 32.86
C MET A 1 -18.17 12.91 32.14
N TYR A 2 -18.56 11.67 31.89
CA TYR A 2 -17.72 10.65 31.24
C TYR A 2 -17.27 11.05 29.83
N ARG A 3 -18.18 11.50 28.96
CA ARG A 3 -17.91 11.94 27.58
C ARG A 3 -16.85 13.04 27.51
N SER A 4 -16.95 14.02 28.39
CA SER A 4 -16.00 15.14 28.49
C SER A 4 -14.58 14.69 28.90
N ILE A 5 -14.46 13.66 29.75
CA ILE A 5 -13.16 13.11 30.18
C ILE A 5 -12.52 12.33 29.01
N SER A 6 -13.30 11.48 28.31
CA SER A 6 -12.83 10.72 27.16
C SER A 6 -12.36 11.63 26.01
N GLU A 7 -13.13 12.68 25.72
CA GLU A 7 -12.76 13.70 24.72
C GLU A 7 -11.45 14.43 25.12
N LYS A 8 -11.29 14.73 26.40
CA LYS A 8 -10.06 15.34 26.91
C LYS A 8 -8.85 14.41 26.81
N ILE A 9 -9.01 13.13 27.13
CA ILE A 9 -7.94 12.13 26.99
C ILE A 9 -7.57 11.98 25.50
N ALA A 10 -8.56 11.83 24.62
CA ALA A 10 -8.33 11.73 23.19
C ALA A 10 -7.59 12.95 22.62
N SER A 11 -7.81 14.14 23.17
CA SER A 11 -7.11 15.36 22.73
C SER A 11 -5.59 15.35 22.98
N TYR A 12 -5.07 14.47 23.81
CA TYR A 12 -3.62 14.26 23.99
C TYR A 12 -3.02 13.32 22.93
N GLY A 13 -3.86 12.73 22.06
CA GLY A 13 -3.42 11.85 20.97
C GLY A 13 -2.59 10.66 21.48
N LYS A 14 -1.60 10.24 20.69
CA LYS A 14 -0.71 9.10 21.01
C LYS A 14 -0.01 9.20 22.37
N LEU A 15 0.20 10.40 22.89
CA LEU A 15 0.84 10.57 24.21
C LEU A 15 0.01 9.98 25.35
N ALA A 16 -1.30 9.83 25.17
CA ALA A 16 -2.16 9.21 26.16
C ALA A 16 -2.11 7.66 26.16
N ILE A 17 -1.66 7.03 25.07
CA ILE A 17 -1.71 5.57 24.88
C ILE A 17 -0.95 4.83 25.98
N PRO A 18 0.32 5.14 26.33
CA PRO A 18 1.04 4.40 27.36
C PRO A 18 0.34 4.43 28.73
N LEU A 19 -0.26 5.58 29.10
CA LEU A 19 -1.00 5.72 30.35
C LEU A 19 -2.33 4.95 30.32
N LEU A 20 -2.98 4.88 29.15
CA LEU A 20 -4.18 4.08 28.95
C LEU A 20 -3.87 2.58 29.00
N GLU A 21 -2.75 2.14 28.45
CA GLU A 21 -2.29 0.75 28.51
C GLU A 21 -1.94 0.33 29.94
N GLU A 22 -1.32 1.21 30.74
CA GLU A 22 -1.10 0.99 32.17
C GLU A 22 -2.44 0.88 32.93
N ALA A 23 -3.36 1.82 32.68
CA ALA A 23 -4.70 1.76 33.26
C ALA A 23 -5.51 0.52 32.84
N TRP A 24 -5.29 0.02 31.61
CA TRP A 24 -5.90 -1.20 31.11
C TRP A 24 -5.40 -2.44 31.88
N LEU A 25 -4.11 -2.51 32.20
CA LEU A 25 -3.51 -3.60 32.98
C LEU A 25 -4.07 -3.62 34.44
N ASP A 26 -4.36 -2.45 34.98
CA ASP A 26 -4.88 -2.32 36.36
C ASP A 26 -6.41 -2.46 36.43
N ALA A 27 -7.12 -2.45 35.28
CA ALA A 27 -8.57 -2.49 35.26
C ALA A 27 -9.10 -3.88 35.60
N SER A 28 -9.93 -3.96 36.65
CA SER A 28 -10.56 -5.22 37.12
C SER A 28 -11.97 -5.42 36.55
N GLU A 29 -12.66 -4.33 36.21
CA GLU A 29 -14.04 -4.36 35.72
C GLU A 29 -14.06 -4.53 34.18
N PRO A 30 -14.77 -5.56 33.65
CA PRO A 30 -14.84 -5.78 32.19
C PRO A 30 -15.37 -4.57 31.38
N GLY A 31 -16.19 -3.74 32.05
CA GLY A 31 -16.72 -2.51 31.42
C GLY A 31 -15.66 -1.44 31.23
N ASP A 32 -14.73 -1.31 32.17
CA ASP A 32 -13.64 -0.32 32.07
C ASP A 32 -12.56 -0.79 31.08
N VAL A 33 -12.22 -2.07 31.06
CA VAL A 33 -11.34 -2.68 30.07
C VAL A 33 -11.80 -2.33 28.67
N LYS A 34 -13.05 -2.62 28.31
CA LYS A 34 -13.62 -2.31 26.97
C LYS A 34 -13.61 -0.82 26.65
N ARG A 35 -13.82 0.03 27.66
CA ARG A 35 -13.79 1.49 27.44
C ARG A 35 -12.40 2.01 27.16
N ILE A 36 -11.39 1.49 27.85
CA ILE A 36 -9.99 1.85 27.63
C ILE A 36 -9.54 1.36 26.27
N GLU A 37 -9.84 0.12 25.90
CA GLU A 37 -9.56 -0.42 24.56
C GLU A 37 -10.18 0.45 23.45
N HIS A 38 -11.43 0.84 23.62
CA HIS A 38 -12.11 1.70 22.64
C HIS A 38 -11.48 3.09 22.54
N LEU A 39 -11.01 3.67 23.64
CA LEU A 39 -10.28 4.93 23.64
C LEU A 39 -8.95 4.80 22.91
N ILE A 40 -8.18 3.77 23.18
CA ILE A 40 -6.91 3.49 22.50
C ILE A 40 -7.14 3.30 20.99
N ASP A 41 -8.12 2.48 20.61
CA ASP A 41 -8.48 2.23 19.19
C ASP A 41 -8.89 3.52 18.47
N ASN A 42 -9.67 4.39 19.14
CA ASN A 42 -10.07 5.69 18.55
C ASN A 42 -8.87 6.61 18.38
N ILE A 43 -8.00 6.73 19.38
CA ILE A 43 -6.80 7.58 19.30
C ILE A 43 -5.88 7.09 18.16
N ARG A 44 -5.65 5.77 18.05
CA ARG A 44 -4.84 5.16 17.00
C ARG A 44 -5.44 5.41 15.61
N PHE A 45 -6.77 5.31 15.51
CA PHE A 45 -7.48 5.57 14.25
C PHE A 45 -7.40 7.05 13.83
N ASP A 46 -7.69 7.97 14.74
CA ASP A 46 -7.68 9.41 14.45
C ASP A 46 -6.26 9.88 14.05
N ASP A 47 -5.24 9.35 14.69
CA ASP A 47 -3.86 9.61 14.34
C ASP A 47 -3.51 9.06 12.94
N LEU A 48 -3.87 7.81 12.64
CA LEU A 48 -3.65 7.23 11.31
C LEU A 48 -4.40 8.00 10.22
N TYR A 49 -5.63 8.43 10.49
CA TYR A 49 -6.42 9.26 9.57
C TYR A 49 -5.69 10.58 9.27
N PHE A 50 -5.20 11.24 10.31
CA PHE A 50 -4.43 12.49 10.17
C PHE A 50 -3.12 12.27 9.39
N GLU A 51 -2.37 11.22 9.72
CA GLU A 51 -1.11 10.91 9.04
C GLU A 51 -1.31 10.55 7.56
N LEU A 52 -2.37 9.84 7.20
CA LEU A 52 -2.70 9.55 5.80
C LEU A 52 -3.13 10.81 5.04
N LYS A 53 -3.90 11.68 5.68
CA LYS A 53 -4.27 12.98 5.10
C LYS A 53 -3.04 13.85 4.85
N ASN A 54 -2.13 13.93 5.83
CA ASN A 54 -0.86 14.64 5.72
C ASN A 54 0.04 14.03 4.62
N TRP A 55 0.08 12.70 4.54
CA TRP A 55 0.79 12.02 3.46
C TRP A 55 0.24 12.40 2.09
N LYS A 56 -1.08 12.35 1.90
CA LYS A 56 -1.70 12.75 0.63
C LYS A 56 -1.33 14.17 0.23
N GLU A 57 -1.37 15.10 1.18
CA GLU A 57 -1.19 16.54 0.91
C GLU A 57 0.28 16.90 0.64
N PHE A 58 1.24 16.28 1.35
CA PHE A 58 2.64 16.72 1.33
C PHE A 58 3.65 15.65 0.89
N HIS A 59 3.27 14.38 0.82
CA HIS A 59 4.19 13.26 0.65
C HIS A 59 3.62 12.14 -0.23
N SER A 60 2.68 12.45 -1.12
CA SER A 60 2.02 11.43 -1.96
C SER A 60 2.95 10.74 -2.96
N ASP A 61 4.16 11.21 -3.12
CA ASP A 61 5.27 10.58 -3.84
C ASP A 61 5.93 9.43 -3.06
N ASP A 62 5.85 9.42 -1.72
CA ASP A 62 6.40 8.35 -0.89
C ASP A 62 5.36 7.23 -0.65
N LEU A 63 5.25 6.34 -1.63
CA LEU A 63 4.31 5.21 -1.58
C LEU A 63 4.64 4.21 -0.45
N ILE A 64 5.92 4.05 -0.10
CA ILE A 64 6.35 3.16 1.00
C ILE A 64 5.87 3.69 2.35
N LYS A 65 5.92 5.00 2.57
CA LYS A 65 5.40 5.65 3.79
C LYS A 65 3.91 5.36 3.98
N ALA A 66 3.09 5.51 2.93
CA ALA A 66 1.67 5.19 3.01
C ALA A 66 1.42 3.70 3.28
N PHE A 67 2.23 2.81 2.68
CA PHE A 67 2.11 1.37 2.93
C PHE A 67 2.47 1.00 4.38
N LEU A 68 3.46 1.66 4.97
CA LEU A 68 3.77 1.53 6.39
C LEU A 68 2.61 2.03 7.26
N LEU A 69 2.05 3.21 6.96
CA LEU A 69 0.88 3.74 7.67
C LEU A 69 -0.29 2.75 7.62
N MET A 70 -0.62 2.23 6.45
CA MET A 70 -1.67 1.21 6.31
C MET A 70 -1.36 -0.06 7.11
N THR A 71 -0.09 -0.43 7.24
CA THR A 71 0.33 -1.59 8.03
C THR A 71 0.05 -1.39 9.53
N THR A 72 0.19 -0.18 10.05
CA THR A 72 -0.11 0.12 11.47
C THR A 72 -1.60 -0.01 11.81
N PHE A 73 -2.51 0.09 10.84
CA PHE A 73 -3.93 -0.18 11.07
C PHE A 73 -4.19 -1.59 11.61
N ARG A 74 -3.46 -2.57 11.08
CA ARG A 74 -3.59 -3.98 11.48
C ARG A 74 -2.64 -4.35 12.60
N PHE A 75 -1.46 -3.74 12.61
CA PHE A 75 -0.36 -4.01 13.54
C PHE A 75 0.04 -2.71 14.25
N PRO A 76 -0.77 -2.27 15.26
CA PRO A 76 -0.55 -0.97 15.90
C PRO A 76 0.78 -0.86 16.65
N ASP A 77 1.34 -1.98 17.09
CA ASP A 77 2.62 -2.07 17.82
C ASP A 77 3.79 -2.41 16.87
N LEU A 78 3.61 -2.16 15.55
CA LEU A 78 4.63 -2.40 14.54
C LEU A 78 5.89 -1.57 14.85
N ASP A 79 7.05 -2.22 14.80
CA ASP A 79 8.33 -1.51 14.75
C ASP A 79 8.52 -0.89 13.35
N VAL A 80 7.94 0.31 13.18
CA VAL A 80 7.92 1.05 11.91
C VAL A 80 9.35 1.33 11.41
N GLU A 81 10.26 1.68 12.31
CA GLU A 81 11.66 1.99 11.96
C GLU A 81 12.38 0.76 11.40
N ARG A 82 12.14 -0.41 11.95
CA ARG A 82 12.67 -1.67 11.40
C ARG A 82 12.25 -1.88 9.95
N TYR A 83 10.95 -1.74 9.63
CA TYR A 83 10.47 -2.00 8.27
C TYR A 83 10.86 -0.89 7.29
N LYS A 84 10.99 0.33 7.76
CA LYS A 84 11.58 1.43 7.00
C LYS A 84 13.03 1.13 6.62
N LEU A 85 13.87 0.75 7.59
CA LEU A 85 15.26 0.35 7.33
C LEU A 85 15.39 -0.84 6.37
N LEU A 86 14.49 -1.83 6.46
CA LEU A 86 14.47 -2.96 5.53
C LEU A 86 14.10 -2.53 4.11
N SER A 87 13.14 -1.62 3.97
CA SER A 87 12.76 -1.04 2.68
C SER A 87 13.90 -0.18 2.10
N ASP A 88 14.59 0.60 2.94
CA ASP A 88 15.76 1.40 2.52
C ASP A 88 16.93 0.53 2.05
N ARG A 89 17.16 -0.62 2.67
CA ARG A 89 18.16 -1.59 2.20
C ARG A 89 17.80 -2.18 0.85
N LEU A 90 16.52 -2.50 0.62
CA LEU A 90 16.02 -2.95 -0.67
C LEU A 90 16.27 -1.88 -1.75
N ARG A 91 15.89 -0.63 -1.47
CA ARG A 91 16.12 0.52 -2.33
C ARG A 91 17.60 0.69 -2.65
N GLN A 92 18.46 0.65 -1.64
CA GLN A 92 19.91 0.81 -1.82
C GLN A 92 20.50 -0.27 -2.73
N ASN A 93 20.10 -1.53 -2.56
CA ASN A 93 20.59 -2.64 -3.39
C ASN A 93 20.17 -2.48 -4.86
N ILE A 94 18.96 -1.99 -5.11
CA ILE A 94 18.49 -1.70 -6.47
C ILE A 94 19.28 -0.51 -7.06
N TRP A 95 19.42 0.56 -6.28
CA TRP A 95 20.10 1.79 -6.73
C TRP A 95 21.57 1.53 -7.12
N LEU A 96 22.26 0.63 -6.42
CA LEU A 96 23.67 0.29 -6.72
C LEU A 96 23.85 -0.40 -8.08
N GLU A 97 22.81 -1.05 -8.62
CA GLU A 97 22.85 -1.77 -9.90
C GLU A 97 22.21 -0.99 -11.06
N ILE A 98 21.50 0.10 -10.76
CA ILE A 98 20.89 0.98 -11.76
C ILE A 98 21.90 2.05 -12.17
N ASN A 99 22.00 2.31 -13.46
CA ASN A 99 22.74 3.43 -14.03
C ASN A 99 21.94 4.10 -15.17
N GLU A 100 22.37 5.27 -15.61
CA GLU A 100 21.67 6.08 -16.61
C GLU A 100 21.69 5.47 -18.03
N ASP A 101 22.67 4.61 -18.33
CA ASP A 101 22.81 3.99 -19.65
C ASP A 101 21.82 2.84 -19.87
N LEU A 102 21.15 2.36 -18.83
CA LEU A 102 20.19 1.27 -18.90
C LEU A 102 18.89 1.73 -19.55
N THR A 103 18.43 0.97 -20.53
CA THR A 103 17.08 1.13 -21.11
C THR A 103 15.99 0.79 -20.08
N ALA A 104 14.76 1.24 -20.32
CA ALA A 104 13.60 0.92 -19.48
C ALA A 104 13.46 -0.58 -19.17
N LEU A 105 13.63 -1.44 -20.19
CA LEU A 105 13.58 -2.90 -20.04
C LEU A 105 14.74 -3.45 -19.20
N GLU A 106 15.93 -2.90 -19.34
CA GLU A 106 17.08 -3.30 -18.54
C GLU A 106 16.93 -2.89 -17.08
N LYS A 107 16.43 -1.68 -16.79
CA LYS A 107 16.07 -1.23 -15.45
C LYS A 107 15.07 -2.20 -14.80
N VAL A 108 14.02 -2.62 -15.54
CA VAL A 108 13.06 -3.62 -15.04
C VAL A 108 13.69 -4.98 -14.81
N LYS A 109 14.64 -5.42 -15.66
CA LYS A 109 15.37 -6.68 -15.42
C LYS A 109 16.18 -6.64 -14.13
N VAL A 110 16.85 -5.53 -13.83
CA VAL A 110 17.58 -5.33 -12.57
C VAL A 110 16.61 -5.38 -11.38
N LEU A 111 15.51 -4.61 -11.45
CA LEU A 111 14.46 -4.63 -10.42
C LEU A 111 13.93 -6.06 -10.20
N ASN A 112 13.60 -6.79 -11.26
CA ASN A 112 13.11 -8.15 -11.19
C ASN A 112 14.14 -9.11 -10.59
N HIS A 113 15.40 -9.01 -10.98
CA HIS A 113 16.48 -9.82 -10.43
C HIS A 113 16.56 -9.63 -8.91
N ILE A 114 16.64 -8.39 -8.45
CA ILE A 114 16.74 -8.12 -7.01
C ILE A 114 15.46 -8.55 -6.29
N PHE A 115 14.29 -8.13 -6.76
CA PHE A 115 13.02 -8.35 -6.10
C PHE A 115 12.62 -9.84 -6.05
N TYR A 116 12.70 -10.53 -7.17
CA TYR A 116 12.21 -11.93 -7.28
C TYR A 116 13.29 -12.99 -7.14
N GLU A 117 14.53 -12.71 -7.51
CA GLU A 117 15.60 -13.72 -7.46
C GLU A 117 16.46 -13.59 -6.23
N VAL A 118 16.85 -12.39 -5.82
CA VAL A 118 17.65 -12.17 -4.61
C VAL A 118 16.76 -12.23 -3.36
N TYR A 119 15.73 -11.36 -3.29
CA TYR A 119 14.85 -11.26 -2.12
C TYR A 119 13.71 -12.28 -2.10
N LYS A 120 13.48 -13.00 -3.20
CA LYS A 120 12.51 -14.11 -3.31
C LYS A 120 11.06 -13.71 -3.07
N PHE A 121 10.67 -12.46 -3.33
CA PHE A 121 9.28 -12.06 -3.25
C PHE A 121 8.41 -12.83 -4.23
N ARG A 122 7.19 -13.21 -3.81
CA ARG A 122 6.24 -13.99 -4.64
C ARG A 122 4.80 -13.56 -4.35
N GLY A 123 3.96 -13.56 -5.38
CA GLY A 123 2.52 -13.41 -5.23
C GLY A 123 1.87 -14.66 -4.67
N ARG A 124 0.84 -14.48 -3.83
CA ARG A 124 -0.06 -15.56 -3.47
C ARG A 124 -1.17 -15.67 -4.49
N LEU A 125 -1.63 -16.88 -4.73
CA LEU A 125 -2.83 -17.11 -5.54
C LEU A 125 -4.06 -16.56 -4.80
N PRO A 126 -5.09 -16.06 -5.52
CA PRO A 126 -6.28 -15.47 -4.90
C PRO A 126 -6.96 -16.38 -3.86
N GLN A 127 -6.95 -17.70 -4.08
CA GLN A 127 -7.54 -18.69 -3.17
C GLN A 127 -6.73 -18.93 -1.89
N GLN A 128 -5.48 -18.50 -1.87
CA GLN A 128 -4.56 -18.65 -0.75
C GLN A 128 -4.36 -17.37 0.04
N LEU A 129 -4.99 -16.27 -0.42
CA LEU A 129 -4.88 -14.98 0.24
C LEU A 129 -5.59 -14.98 1.59
N ASN A 130 -4.90 -14.44 2.57
CA ASN A 130 -5.46 -14.09 3.87
C ASN A 130 -5.27 -12.59 4.14
N LEU A 131 -5.94 -12.08 5.17
CA LEU A 131 -5.92 -10.66 5.51
C LEU A 131 -4.49 -10.11 5.68
N ASN A 132 -3.56 -10.88 6.24
CA ASN A 132 -2.21 -10.38 6.50
C ASN A 132 -1.36 -10.20 5.23
N ASP A 133 -1.72 -10.87 4.12
CA ASP A 133 -1.00 -10.78 2.85
C ASP A 133 -1.11 -9.41 2.15
N TYR A 134 -1.91 -8.50 2.70
CA TYR A 134 -2.07 -7.13 2.21
C TYR A 134 -1.13 -6.11 2.89
N PHE A 135 -0.28 -6.52 3.85
CA PHE A 135 0.53 -5.62 4.65
C PHE A 135 2.02 -5.79 4.45
N LEU A 136 2.76 -4.69 4.57
CA LEU A 136 4.19 -4.61 4.28
C LEU A 136 5.02 -5.53 5.17
N ASN A 137 4.75 -5.57 6.46
CA ASN A 137 5.47 -6.42 7.41
C ASN A 137 5.39 -7.90 7.01
N THR A 138 4.19 -8.40 6.74
CA THR A 138 3.99 -9.78 6.29
C THR A 138 4.72 -10.05 4.97
N LEU A 139 4.63 -9.11 4.02
CA LEU A 139 5.34 -9.23 2.75
C LEU A 139 6.86 -9.29 2.93
N ILE A 140 7.43 -8.41 3.75
CA ILE A 140 8.88 -8.39 4.01
C ILE A 140 9.34 -9.64 4.77
N ASP A 141 8.60 -10.09 5.78
CA ASP A 141 9.01 -11.22 6.64
C ASP A 141 8.81 -12.56 5.93
N THR A 142 7.68 -12.76 5.25
CA THR A 142 7.34 -14.04 4.61
C THR A 142 7.76 -14.15 3.14
N LYS A 143 8.13 -13.03 2.52
CA LYS A 143 8.40 -12.89 1.08
C LYS A 143 7.19 -13.20 0.19
N LYS A 144 5.99 -13.23 0.77
CA LYS A 144 4.73 -13.54 0.07
C LYS A 144 3.68 -12.51 0.41
N GLY A 145 2.90 -12.10 -0.60
CA GLY A 145 1.82 -11.13 -0.42
C GLY A 145 0.81 -11.13 -1.56
N SER A 146 -0.20 -10.30 -1.44
CA SER A 146 -1.18 -10.04 -2.48
C SER A 146 -0.55 -9.29 -3.67
N ALA A 147 -1.23 -9.30 -4.81
CA ALA A 147 -0.76 -8.57 -6.00
C ALA A 147 -0.57 -7.08 -5.73
N ILE A 148 -1.50 -6.46 -4.99
CA ILE A 148 -1.41 -5.03 -4.68
C ILE A 148 -0.28 -4.75 -3.69
N ALA A 149 -0.05 -5.58 -2.68
CA ALA A 149 1.06 -5.42 -1.73
C ALA A 149 2.42 -5.51 -2.43
N LEU A 150 2.60 -6.51 -3.31
CA LEU A 150 3.79 -6.62 -4.16
C LEU A 150 3.97 -5.41 -5.06
N GLY A 151 2.89 -4.97 -5.71
CA GLY A 151 2.94 -3.83 -6.63
C GLY A 151 3.26 -2.52 -5.92
N ILE A 152 2.71 -2.29 -4.75
CA ILE A 152 3.01 -1.10 -3.93
C ILE A 152 4.50 -1.10 -3.53
N LEU A 153 5.03 -2.23 -3.05
CA LEU A 153 6.43 -2.31 -2.69
C LEU A 153 7.34 -2.12 -3.91
N TYR A 154 7.03 -2.80 -5.03
CA TYR A 154 7.81 -2.70 -6.26
C TYR A 154 7.81 -1.27 -6.82
N ALA A 155 6.62 -0.66 -6.98
CA ALA A 155 6.48 0.71 -7.50
C ALA A 155 7.11 1.73 -6.54
N GLY A 156 6.91 1.59 -5.23
CA GLY A 156 7.50 2.49 -4.24
C GLY A 156 9.03 2.45 -4.24
N LEU A 157 9.64 1.26 -4.39
CA LEU A 157 11.08 1.12 -4.55
C LEU A 157 11.57 1.76 -5.85
N ALA A 158 10.87 1.54 -6.98
CA ALA A 158 11.21 2.13 -8.27
C ALA A 158 11.11 3.66 -8.24
N GLN A 159 10.00 4.21 -7.75
CA GLN A 159 9.79 5.66 -7.63
C GLN A 159 10.81 6.33 -6.73
N SER A 160 11.23 5.68 -5.63
CA SER A 160 12.23 6.21 -4.68
C SER A 160 13.64 6.34 -5.25
N ILE A 161 13.90 5.79 -6.44
CA ILE A 161 15.15 5.90 -7.21
C ILE A 161 14.89 6.47 -8.62
N ASP A 162 13.82 7.24 -8.76
CA ASP A 162 13.47 7.98 -9.94
C ASP A 162 13.12 7.14 -11.18
N ILE A 163 12.69 5.89 -10.99
CA ILE A 163 12.17 5.05 -12.09
C ILE A 163 10.64 5.23 -12.16
N PRO A 164 10.09 5.66 -13.33
CA PRO A 164 8.70 6.06 -13.48
C PRO A 164 7.77 4.83 -13.64
N ILE A 165 7.63 4.06 -12.57
CA ILE A 165 6.75 2.90 -12.50
C ILE A 165 5.58 3.21 -11.57
N PHE A 166 4.34 3.12 -12.10
CA PHE A 166 3.12 3.44 -11.38
C PHE A 166 2.13 2.29 -11.40
N GLY A 167 1.21 2.28 -10.43
CA GLY A 167 0.13 1.31 -10.38
C GLY A 167 -0.87 1.50 -11.52
N VAL A 168 -1.44 0.40 -12.02
CA VAL A 168 -2.57 0.38 -12.96
C VAL A 168 -3.67 -0.49 -12.39
N ASP A 169 -4.88 0.07 -12.34
CA ASP A 169 -6.08 -0.66 -11.91
C ASP A 169 -6.70 -1.41 -13.08
N LEU A 170 -6.23 -2.61 -13.34
CA LEU A 170 -6.76 -3.47 -14.39
C LEU A 170 -7.93 -4.33 -13.85
N HIS A 171 -9.08 -3.69 -13.61
CA HIS A 171 -10.30 -4.35 -13.12
C HIS A 171 -10.04 -5.17 -11.84
N HIS A 172 -10.09 -6.50 -11.89
CA HIS A 172 -9.80 -7.38 -10.75
C HIS A 172 -8.31 -7.66 -10.54
N HIS A 173 -7.44 -7.15 -11.42
CA HIS A 173 -6.00 -7.34 -11.34
C HIS A 173 -5.28 -6.04 -11.05
N PHE A 174 -4.16 -6.14 -10.39
CA PHE A 174 -3.25 -5.03 -10.18
C PHE A 174 -1.99 -5.27 -10.99
N ALA A 175 -1.66 -4.32 -11.84
CA ALA A 175 -0.46 -4.30 -12.66
C ALA A 175 0.31 -3.00 -12.43
N LEU A 176 1.50 -2.90 -13.02
CA LEU A 176 2.26 -1.66 -13.05
C LEU A 176 2.47 -1.22 -14.50
N ALA A 177 2.65 0.08 -14.73
CA ALA A 177 3.04 0.66 -16.00
C ALA A 177 4.40 1.33 -15.86
N TYR A 178 5.28 1.12 -16.82
CA TYR A 178 6.50 1.90 -17.00
C TYR A 178 6.21 3.05 -17.95
N MET A 179 6.43 4.28 -17.48
CA MET A 179 6.16 5.48 -18.27
C MET A 179 7.41 5.96 -19.02
N ASP A 180 7.20 6.65 -20.15
CA ASP A 180 8.27 7.35 -20.84
C ASP A 180 8.71 8.56 -20.01
N ASP A 181 9.97 8.60 -19.57
CA ASP A 181 10.58 9.65 -18.78
C ASP A 181 11.43 10.65 -19.60
N THR A 182 11.39 10.52 -20.92
CA THR A 182 12.17 11.39 -21.83
C THR A 182 11.67 12.84 -21.85
N ILE A 183 10.47 13.09 -21.37
CA ILE A 183 9.83 14.40 -21.31
C ILE A 183 9.44 14.65 -19.85
N ASP A 184 9.97 15.67 -19.19
CA ASP A 184 9.71 16.15 -17.84
C ASP A 184 8.86 15.23 -16.93
N ARG A 185 9.30 15.00 -15.67
CA ARG A 185 8.55 14.22 -14.68
C ARG A 185 7.14 14.74 -14.52
N LYS A 186 6.19 13.96 -15.00
CA LYS A 186 4.77 14.24 -14.86
C LYS A 186 4.20 13.53 -13.62
N ARG A 187 3.11 14.09 -13.11
CA ARG A 187 2.27 13.35 -12.16
C ARG A 187 1.56 12.21 -12.91
N PRO A 188 1.24 11.09 -12.23
CA PRO A 188 0.58 9.95 -12.89
C PRO A 188 -0.67 10.31 -13.69
N GLU A 189 -1.45 11.26 -13.21
CA GLU A 189 -2.68 11.75 -13.84
C GLU A 189 -2.47 12.60 -15.10
N ASP A 190 -1.25 13.08 -15.34
CA ASP A 190 -0.91 13.93 -16.49
C ASP A 190 -0.36 13.11 -17.69
N TYR A 191 -0.15 11.78 -17.52
CA TYR A 191 0.30 10.90 -18.59
C TYR A 191 -0.85 10.49 -19.52
N SER A 192 -0.53 10.40 -20.83
CA SER A 192 -1.38 9.80 -21.84
C SER A 192 -1.08 8.30 -22.03
N GLU A 193 -2.00 7.60 -22.70
CA GLU A 193 -1.79 6.17 -23.02
C GLU A 193 -0.58 5.90 -23.91
N ASP A 194 -0.20 6.87 -24.76
CA ASP A 194 0.93 6.73 -25.69
C ASP A 194 2.29 6.87 -24.97
N GLU A 195 2.30 7.40 -23.75
CA GLU A 195 3.49 7.51 -22.91
C GLU A 195 3.72 6.26 -22.05
N VAL A 196 2.85 5.26 -22.12
CA VAL A 196 3.07 3.96 -21.49
C VAL A 196 3.95 3.11 -22.37
N LEU A 197 5.19 2.86 -21.96
CA LEU A 197 6.13 2.01 -22.72
C LEU A 197 5.70 0.53 -22.68
N PHE A 198 5.35 0.03 -21.51
CA PHE A 198 4.88 -1.34 -21.29
C PHE A 198 4.30 -1.49 -19.88
N TYR A 199 3.68 -2.64 -19.64
CA TYR A 199 3.12 -3.01 -18.35
C TYR A 199 3.91 -4.14 -17.71
N ILE A 200 3.79 -4.30 -16.38
CA ILE A 200 4.55 -5.26 -15.57
C ILE A 200 3.57 -6.07 -14.71
N ALA A 201 3.62 -7.38 -14.83
CA ALA A 201 2.81 -8.32 -14.05
C ALA A 201 3.54 -8.74 -12.78
N VAL A 202 3.25 -8.08 -11.66
CA VAL A 202 3.96 -8.28 -10.37
C VAL A 202 3.81 -9.70 -9.83
N VAL A 203 2.69 -10.37 -10.07
CA VAL A 203 2.47 -11.76 -9.61
C VAL A 203 3.17 -12.78 -10.50
N ASN A 204 3.51 -12.39 -11.74
CA ASN A 204 4.25 -13.23 -12.70
C ASN A 204 5.71 -12.77 -12.80
N GLN A 205 6.34 -12.59 -11.65
CA GLN A 205 7.77 -12.26 -11.50
C GLN A 205 8.23 -11.07 -12.35
N GLY A 206 7.36 -10.05 -12.47
CA GLY A 206 7.68 -8.83 -13.21
C GLY A 206 7.72 -9.01 -14.73
N SER A 207 7.06 -10.04 -15.29
CA SER A 207 6.97 -10.22 -16.73
C SER A 207 6.32 -9.00 -17.37
N VAL A 208 6.91 -8.58 -18.50
CA VAL A 208 6.46 -7.41 -19.24
C VAL A 208 5.40 -7.82 -20.26
N PHE A 209 4.39 -6.98 -20.43
CA PHE A 209 3.33 -7.17 -21.41
C PHE A 209 2.85 -5.84 -22.00
N THR A 210 2.08 -5.91 -23.08
CA THR A 210 1.69 -4.77 -23.92
C THR A 210 0.22 -4.40 -23.73
N LYS A 211 -0.16 -3.21 -24.19
CA LYS A 211 -1.56 -2.76 -24.26
C LYS A 211 -2.43 -3.73 -25.08
N THR A 212 -1.87 -4.32 -26.15
CA THR A 212 -2.59 -5.30 -26.98
C THR A 212 -2.95 -6.55 -26.20
N GLU A 213 -2.05 -7.01 -25.32
CA GLU A 213 -2.32 -8.16 -24.45
C GLU A 213 -3.38 -7.85 -23.40
N ILE A 214 -3.40 -6.61 -22.86
CA ILE A 214 -4.50 -6.17 -21.96
C ILE A 214 -5.84 -6.21 -22.71
N LYS A 215 -5.91 -5.66 -23.93
CA LYS A 215 -7.14 -5.67 -24.74
C LYS A 215 -7.63 -7.09 -25.01
N HIS A 216 -6.69 -7.99 -25.36
CA HIS A 216 -7.03 -9.40 -25.57
C HIS A 216 -7.58 -10.06 -24.30
N TYR A 217 -6.94 -9.82 -23.16
CA TYR A 217 -7.38 -10.30 -21.86
C TYR A 217 -8.80 -9.79 -21.50
N LEU A 218 -9.05 -8.48 -21.62
CA LEU A 218 -10.36 -7.88 -21.36
C LEU A 218 -11.45 -8.48 -22.26
N LYS A 219 -11.12 -8.70 -23.54
CA LYS A 219 -12.02 -9.31 -24.51
C LYS A 219 -12.38 -10.75 -24.12
N GLN A 220 -11.41 -11.55 -23.68
CA GLN A 220 -11.65 -12.93 -23.22
C GLN A 220 -12.59 -12.99 -22.00
N LEU A 221 -12.57 -11.97 -21.15
CA LEU A 221 -13.43 -11.85 -19.97
C LEU A 221 -14.75 -11.11 -20.25
N GLU A 222 -15.00 -10.71 -21.50
CA GLU A 222 -16.17 -9.91 -21.91
C GLU A 222 -16.28 -8.57 -21.14
N ILE A 223 -15.13 -8.03 -20.71
CA ILE A 223 -15.05 -6.76 -19.97
C ILE A 223 -14.90 -5.63 -20.97
N LYS A 224 -15.77 -4.60 -20.84
CA LYS A 224 -15.66 -3.40 -21.67
C LYS A 224 -14.42 -2.60 -21.27
N GLU A 225 -13.62 -2.23 -22.30
CA GLU A 225 -12.44 -1.36 -22.11
C GLU A 225 -12.84 -0.03 -21.46
N LYS A 226 -12.01 0.43 -20.51
CA LYS A 226 -12.11 1.75 -19.89
C LYS A 226 -10.72 2.40 -19.95
N PRO A 227 -10.61 3.73 -20.16
CA PRO A 227 -9.33 4.41 -20.23
C PRO A 227 -8.41 4.16 -19.03
N ASN A 228 -8.96 4.14 -17.82
CA ASN A 228 -8.21 3.89 -16.60
C ASN A 228 -7.57 2.50 -16.48
N PHE A 229 -7.93 1.55 -17.36
CA PHE A 229 -7.27 0.24 -17.42
C PHE A 229 -5.89 0.31 -18.11
N PHE A 230 -5.60 1.41 -18.77
CA PHE A 230 -4.37 1.60 -19.54
C PHE A 230 -3.50 2.72 -18.98
N LEU A 231 -4.04 3.55 -18.11
CA LEU A 231 -3.37 4.72 -17.57
C LEU A 231 -2.78 4.46 -16.18
N PRO A 232 -1.68 5.11 -15.82
CA PRO A 232 -1.14 5.06 -14.48
C PRO A 232 -2.13 5.70 -13.48
N ALA A 233 -2.26 5.09 -12.33
CA ALA A 233 -3.00 5.62 -11.21
C ALA A 233 -2.08 6.42 -10.27
N SER A 234 -2.60 7.47 -9.65
CA SER A 234 -1.89 8.18 -8.60
C SER A 234 -1.61 7.25 -7.41
N ASN A 235 -0.55 7.52 -6.66
CA ASN A 235 -0.24 6.77 -5.45
C ASN A 235 -1.40 6.81 -4.44
N THR A 236 -2.12 7.93 -4.38
CA THR A 236 -3.34 8.07 -3.57
C THR A 236 -4.42 7.06 -4.00
N SER A 237 -4.66 6.93 -5.31
CA SER A 237 -5.61 5.94 -5.85
C SER A 237 -5.16 4.51 -5.57
N VAL A 238 -3.86 4.23 -5.64
CA VAL A 238 -3.29 2.91 -5.32
C VAL A 238 -3.52 2.55 -3.84
N ILE A 239 -3.28 3.49 -2.93
CA ILE A 239 -3.53 3.28 -1.50
C ILE A 239 -5.04 3.14 -1.22
N ASN A 240 -5.90 3.92 -1.87
CA ASN A 240 -7.36 3.74 -1.78
C ASN A 240 -7.79 2.35 -2.22
N LYS A 241 -7.20 1.82 -3.30
CA LYS A 241 -7.45 0.45 -3.74
C LYS A 241 -6.97 -0.59 -2.71
N LEU A 242 -5.83 -0.36 -2.06
CA LEU A 242 -5.37 -1.21 -0.96
C LEU A 242 -6.38 -1.21 0.19
N ILE A 243 -6.85 -0.02 0.61
CA ILE A 243 -7.87 0.14 1.67
C ILE A 243 -9.13 -0.66 1.33
N ALA A 244 -9.64 -0.55 0.10
CA ALA A 244 -10.82 -1.28 -0.35
C ALA A 244 -10.62 -2.80 -0.29
N GLN A 245 -9.46 -3.31 -0.76
CA GLN A 245 -9.17 -4.75 -0.71
C GLN A 245 -9.01 -5.28 0.72
N VAL A 246 -8.42 -4.48 1.62
CA VAL A 246 -8.32 -4.82 3.05
C VAL A 246 -9.71 -4.81 3.70
N ALA A 247 -10.57 -3.84 3.37
CA ALA A 247 -11.95 -3.80 3.86
C ALA A 247 -12.74 -5.05 3.43
N ASP A 248 -12.64 -5.43 2.16
CA ASP A 248 -13.25 -6.67 1.64
C ASP A 248 -12.73 -7.92 2.35
N ALA A 249 -11.44 -7.96 2.68
CA ALA A 249 -10.85 -9.07 3.43
C ALA A 249 -11.38 -9.13 4.87
N TYR A 250 -11.57 -7.99 5.54
CA TYR A 250 -12.21 -7.92 6.86
C TYR A 250 -13.68 -8.34 6.81
N MET A 251 -14.42 -7.93 5.77
CA MET A 251 -15.82 -8.38 5.57
C MET A 251 -15.92 -9.90 5.43
N LYS A 252 -15.00 -10.53 4.69
CA LYS A 252 -14.93 -11.99 4.55
C LYS A 252 -14.62 -12.72 5.87
N GLU A 253 -13.89 -12.06 6.79
CA GLU A 253 -13.64 -12.56 8.14
C GLU A 253 -14.79 -12.26 9.12
N GLY A 254 -15.87 -11.61 8.70
CA GLY A 254 -17.00 -11.22 9.56
C GLY A 254 -16.68 -10.02 10.49
N LYS A 255 -15.65 -9.25 10.20
CA LYS A 255 -15.21 -8.09 11.02
C LYS A 255 -15.70 -6.77 10.41
N GLU A 256 -17.03 -6.61 10.34
CA GLU A 256 -17.66 -5.45 9.72
C GLU A 256 -17.22 -4.10 10.32
N ASP A 257 -17.02 -4.04 11.64
CA ASP A 257 -16.60 -2.78 12.29
C ASP A 257 -15.24 -2.29 11.78
N LYS A 258 -14.28 -3.20 11.57
CA LYS A 258 -12.97 -2.84 11.01
C LYS A 258 -13.08 -2.45 9.53
N ALA A 259 -13.97 -3.07 8.76
CA ALA A 259 -14.25 -2.67 7.37
C ALA A 259 -14.83 -1.26 7.30
N ARG A 260 -15.80 -0.90 8.15
CA ARG A 260 -16.34 0.46 8.24
C ARG A 260 -15.31 1.51 8.63
N LEU A 261 -14.36 1.15 9.50
CA LEU A 261 -13.25 2.06 9.82
C LEU A 261 -12.37 2.33 8.60
N LEU A 262 -12.11 1.32 7.76
CA LEU A 262 -11.35 1.47 6.52
C LEU A 262 -12.11 2.32 5.49
N GLU A 263 -13.42 2.20 5.37
CA GLU A 263 -14.24 3.10 4.54
C GLU A 263 -14.10 4.57 5.00
N ARG A 264 -14.11 4.80 6.32
CA ARG A 264 -13.84 6.14 6.87
C ARG A 264 -12.41 6.60 6.61
N LEU A 265 -11.44 5.69 6.63
CA LEU A 265 -10.04 6.01 6.34
C LEU A 265 -9.83 6.41 4.88
N SER A 266 -10.57 5.78 3.94
CA SER A 266 -10.58 6.16 2.53
C SER A 266 -10.93 7.63 2.33
N ALA A 267 -11.85 8.18 3.15
CA ALA A 267 -12.21 9.60 3.10
C ALA A 267 -11.05 10.57 3.46
N ALA A 268 -9.96 10.09 4.06
CA ALA A 268 -8.74 10.89 4.25
C ALA A 268 -8.00 11.12 2.92
N LEU A 269 -8.29 10.26 1.93
CA LEU A 269 -7.64 10.25 0.62
C LEU A 269 -8.52 10.87 -0.50
N ASP A 270 -9.77 11.22 -0.21
CA ASP A 270 -10.64 11.98 -1.10
C ASP A 270 -10.33 13.49 -1.03
#